data_c67e73e3a0cc43063bb43e0d4e0388d8
#
_entry.id   c67e73e3a0cc43063bb43e0d4e0388d8
#
_cell.length_a   1.000
_cell.length_b   1.000
_cell.length_c   1.000
_cell.angle_alpha   90.00
_cell.angle_beta   90.00
_cell.angle_gamma   90.00
#
_symmetry.space_group_name_H-M   'P 1'
#
loop_
_entity.id
_entity.type
_entity.pdbx_description
1 polymer ?
#
loop_
_entity_poly.entity_id
_entity_poly.type
_entity_poly.pdbx_seq_one_letter_code
_entity_poly.pdbx_strand_id
1 'polypeptide(L)'
;MASAPYFLATKLEAFKGRGNNDFYASHDLEDVISVIDGRSEIVKEVQNENSDLKNYLALSFSTMIKNSAFQQALPGHFAQYGALANERINMFLERLNQMATESMK
;
A
#
# COMPACT_ATOMS: atom_id res chain seq x y z
N MET A 1 11.00 11.69 14.05
CA MET A 1 9.72 11.33 13.42
C MET A 1 9.96 10.36 12.28
N ALA A 2 9.16 9.31 12.20
CA ALA A 2 9.34 8.33 11.13
C ALA A 2 8.87 8.91 9.79
N SER A 3 9.59 8.59 8.72
CA SER A 3 9.17 8.97 7.38
C SER A 3 7.96 8.18 6.93
N ALA A 4 7.27 8.63 5.88
CA ALA A 4 6.14 7.89 5.34
C ALA A 4 6.50 6.46 4.94
N PRO A 5 7.64 6.20 4.26
CA PRO A 5 8.04 4.82 3.97
C PRO A 5 8.21 3.95 5.21
N TYR A 6 8.79 4.48 6.28
CA TYR A 6 8.92 3.73 7.53
C TYR A 6 7.56 3.47 8.17
N PHE A 7 6.66 4.44 8.12
CA PHE A 7 5.29 4.25 8.60
C PHE A 7 4.61 3.11 7.85
N LEU A 8 4.75 3.06 6.53
CA LEU A 8 4.19 1.98 5.71
C LEU A 8 4.74 0.62 6.15
N ALA A 9 6.06 0.54 6.35
CA ALA A 9 6.68 -0.72 6.76
C ALA A 9 6.16 -1.17 8.12
N THR A 10 6.04 -0.24 9.07
CA THR A 10 5.53 -0.54 10.40
C THR A 10 4.10 -1.08 10.33
N LYS A 11 3.25 -0.46 9.54
CA LYS A 11 1.86 -0.89 9.39
C LYS A 11 1.76 -2.23 8.66
N LEU A 12 2.60 -2.46 7.66
CA LEU A 12 2.63 -3.75 6.97
C LEU A 12 3.06 -4.87 7.91
N GLU A 13 4.06 -4.62 8.77
CA GLU A 13 4.49 -5.61 9.76
C GLU A 13 3.36 -5.91 10.74
N ALA A 14 2.65 -4.88 11.21
CA ALA A 14 1.53 -5.07 12.11
C ALA A 14 0.41 -5.87 11.43
N PHE A 15 0.14 -5.58 10.18
CA PHE A 15 -0.89 -6.31 9.42
C PHE A 15 -0.52 -7.79 9.29
N LYS A 16 0.74 -8.08 8.95
CA LYS A 16 1.20 -9.46 8.82
C LYS A 16 1.16 -10.21 10.13
N GLY A 17 1.46 -9.51 11.23
CA GLY A 17 1.54 -10.14 12.54
C GLY A 17 0.21 -10.35 13.23
N ARG A 18 -0.75 -9.44 13.05
CA ARG A 18 -2.04 -9.52 13.78
C ARG A 18 -3.28 -9.35 12.91
N GLY A 19 -3.10 -9.07 11.63
CA GLY A 19 -4.23 -8.86 10.72
C GLY A 19 -4.86 -10.15 10.23
N ASN A 20 -4.21 -11.28 10.38
CA ASN A 20 -4.69 -12.60 9.95
C ASN A 20 -5.16 -12.61 8.50
N ASN A 21 -4.49 -11.81 7.64
CA ASN A 21 -4.86 -11.67 6.23
C ASN A 21 -6.27 -11.09 6.03
N ASP A 22 -6.75 -10.32 7.01
CA ASP A 22 -8.05 -9.68 6.91
C ASP A 22 -7.93 -8.37 6.14
N PHE A 23 -8.07 -8.46 4.82
CA PHE A 23 -7.92 -7.29 3.95
C PHE A 23 -9.10 -6.33 4.05
N TYR A 24 -10.21 -6.75 4.66
CA TYR A 24 -11.42 -5.92 4.77
C TYR A 24 -11.45 -5.08 6.03
N ALA A 25 -11.04 -5.63 7.16
CA ALA A 25 -11.28 -5.01 8.46
C ALA A 25 -10.00 -4.55 9.18
N SER A 26 -8.82 -4.78 8.61
CA SER A 26 -7.57 -4.40 9.28
C SER A 26 -7.38 -2.89 9.28
N HIS A 27 -7.27 -2.29 10.47
CA HIS A 27 -6.96 -0.86 10.59
C HIS A 27 -5.55 -0.55 10.11
N ASP A 28 -4.62 -1.48 10.29
CA ASP A 28 -3.25 -1.29 9.79
C ASP A 28 -3.23 -1.19 8.27
N LEU A 29 -4.00 -2.02 7.59
CA LEU A 29 -4.11 -1.95 6.14
C LEU A 29 -4.82 -0.67 5.70
N GLU A 30 -5.86 -0.25 6.40
CA GLU A 30 -6.54 1.02 6.12
C GLU A 30 -5.54 2.18 6.18
N ASP A 31 -4.66 2.18 7.17
CA ASP A 31 -3.64 3.23 7.30
C ASP A 31 -2.67 3.21 6.12
N VAL A 32 -2.26 2.02 5.68
CA VAL A 32 -1.38 1.90 4.51
C VAL A 32 -2.06 2.49 3.27
N ILE A 33 -3.32 2.12 3.05
CA ILE A 33 -4.08 2.60 1.89
C ILE A 33 -4.23 4.13 1.95
N SER A 34 -4.56 4.66 3.13
CA SER A 34 -4.73 6.10 3.30
C SER A 34 -3.46 6.89 2.99
N VAL A 35 -2.31 6.39 3.43
CA VAL A 35 -1.04 7.06 3.16
C VAL A 35 -0.74 7.06 1.68
N ILE A 36 -0.88 5.92 1.03
CA ILE A 36 -0.57 5.81 -0.41
C ILE A 36 -1.54 6.64 -1.24
N ASP A 37 -2.83 6.60 -0.91
CA ASP A 37 -3.84 7.36 -1.64
C ASP A 37 -3.70 8.87 -1.41
N GLY A 38 -3.34 9.26 -0.19
CA GLY A 38 -3.31 10.66 0.19
C GLY A 38 -2.00 11.40 -0.06
N ARG A 39 -0.89 10.69 -0.30
CA ARG A 39 0.42 11.31 -0.50
C ARG A 39 0.87 11.16 -1.94
N SER A 40 0.75 12.23 -2.72
CA SER A 40 1.11 12.18 -4.13
C SER A 40 2.60 11.89 -4.37
N GLU A 41 3.46 12.17 -3.37
CA GLU A 41 4.90 12.00 -3.49
C GLU A 41 5.39 10.67 -2.88
N ILE A 42 4.47 9.78 -2.49
CA ILE A 42 4.85 8.56 -1.78
C ILE A 42 5.79 7.68 -2.61
N VAL A 43 5.58 7.60 -3.92
CA VAL A 43 6.45 6.79 -4.79
C VAL A 43 7.87 7.31 -4.74
N LYS A 44 8.04 8.63 -4.88
CA LYS A 44 9.36 9.25 -4.82
C LYS A 44 10.01 9.07 -3.46
N GLU A 45 9.21 9.20 -2.39
CA GLU A 45 9.73 9.04 -1.03
C GLU A 45 10.27 7.62 -0.84
N VAL A 46 9.56 6.62 -1.34
CA VAL A 46 10.00 5.23 -1.25
C VAL A 46 11.26 5.00 -2.11
N GLN A 47 11.29 5.56 -3.31
CA GLN A 47 12.43 5.40 -4.22
C GLN A 47 13.70 6.00 -3.65
N ASN A 48 13.58 7.02 -2.80
CA ASN A 48 14.73 7.70 -2.20
C ASN A 48 15.17 7.07 -0.88
N GLU A 49 14.50 6.02 -0.43
CA GLU A 49 14.89 5.34 0.80
C GLU A 49 16.04 4.35 0.57
N ASN A 50 16.62 3.85 1.67
CA ASN A 50 17.68 2.87 1.58
C ASN A 50 17.16 1.57 0.93
N SER A 51 18.11 0.77 0.43
CA SER A 51 17.78 -0.43 -0.34
C SER A 51 16.96 -1.44 0.47
N ASP A 52 17.27 -1.61 1.75
CA ASP A 52 16.59 -2.61 2.58
C ASP A 52 15.11 -2.27 2.72
N LEU A 53 14.81 -1.02 3.06
CA LEU A 53 13.43 -0.59 3.23
C LEU A 53 12.67 -0.62 1.90
N LYS A 54 13.32 -0.14 0.84
CA LYS A 54 12.71 -0.12 -0.49
C LYS A 54 12.38 -1.52 -0.96
N ASN A 55 13.30 -2.47 -0.79
CA ASN A 55 13.10 -3.86 -1.19
C ASN A 55 11.99 -4.51 -0.37
N TYR A 56 11.95 -4.25 0.93
CA TYR A 56 10.89 -4.77 1.78
C TYR A 56 9.51 -4.30 1.30
N LEU A 57 9.37 -3.00 1.05
CA LEU A 57 8.11 -2.44 0.60
C LEU A 57 7.73 -2.98 -0.79
N ALA A 58 8.70 -3.06 -1.69
CA ALA A 58 8.44 -3.57 -3.03
C ALA A 58 7.93 -5.01 -3.01
N LEU A 59 8.57 -5.85 -2.20
CA LEU A 59 8.16 -7.25 -2.09
C LEU A 59 6.76 -7.35 -1.47
N SER A 60 6.50 -6.58 -0.42
CA SER A 60 5.20 -6.57 0.23
C SER A 60 4.09 -6.14 -0.73
N PHE A 61 4.31 -5.06 -1.46
CA PHE A 61 3.30 -4.56 -2.41
C PHE A 61 3.11 -5.49 -3.59
N SER A 62 4.21 -6.09 -4.08
CA SER A 62 4.11 -7.07 -5.15
C SER A 62 3.23 -8.25 -4.75
N THR A 63 3.41 -8.75 -3.54
CA THR A 63 2.60 -9.84 -3.01
C THR A 63 1.13 -9.43 -2.89
N MET A 64 0.88 -8.21 -2.39
CA MET A 64 -0.49 -7.70 -2.22
C MET A 64 -1.21 -7.58 -3.56
N ILE A 65 -0.53 -7.04 -4.57
CA ILE A 65 -1.15 -6.84 -5.89
C ILE A 65 -1.63 -8.17 -6.47
N LYS A 66 -0.88 -9.23 -6.23
CA LYS A 66 -1.21 -10.56 -6.76
C LYS A 66 -2.30 -11.27 -5.95
N ASN A 67 -2.65 -10.75 -4.80
CA ASN A 67 -3.62 -11.39 -3.92
C ASN A 67 -5.05 -10.99 -4.31
N SER A 68 -5.88 -11.96 -4.68
CA SER A 68 -7.24 -11.68 -5.12
C SER A 68 -8.11 -11.13 -4.01
N ALA A 69 -7.89 -11.56 -2.75
CA ALA A 69 -8.66 -11.05 -1.62
C ALA A 69 -8.37 -9.57 -1.39
N PHE A 70 -7.11 -9.15 -1.57
CA PHE A 70 -6.75 -7.73 -1.47
C PHE A 70 -7.48 -6.93 -2.54
N GLN A 71 -7.47 -7.40 -3.78
CA GLN A 71 -8.14 -6.71 -4.89
C GLN A 71 -9.65 -6.59 -4.64
N GLN A 72 -10.27 -7.64 -4.13
CA GLN A 72 -11.71 -7.64 -3.84
C GLN A 72 -12.06 -6.71 -2.69
N ALA A 73 -11.14 -6.46 -1.76
CA ALA A 73 -11.37 -5.57 -0.63
C ALA A 73 -11.29 -4.09 -1.00
N LEU A 74 -10.61 -3.75 -2.09
CA LEU A 74 -10.39 -2.34 -2.45
C LEU A 74 -11.67 -1.54 -2.62
N PRO A 75 -12.73 -2.02 -3.30
CA PRO A 75 -13.94 -1.21 -3.40
C PRO A 75 -14.52 -0.81 -2.04
N GLY A 76 -14.42 -1.69 -1.04
CA GLY A 76 -14.87 -1.36 0.32
C GLY A 76 -14.05 -0.25 0.95
N HIS A 77 -12.75 -0.26 0.76
CA HIS A 77 -11.85 0.77 1.31
C HIS A 77 -12.05 2.13 0.65
N PHE A 78 -12.54 2.16 -0.58
CA PHE A 78 -12.74 3.40 -1.33
C PHE A 78 -14.22 3.78 -1.47
N ALA A 79 -15.11 3.11 -0.73
CA ALA A 79 -16.55 3.33 -0.86
C ALA A 79 -16.97 4.77 -0.57
N GLN A 80 -16.25 5.47 0.34
CA GLN A 80 -16.58 6.84 0.68
C GLN A 80 -16.43 7.83 -0.49
N TYR A 81 -15.73 7.44 -1.53
CA TYR A 81 -15.51 8.30 -2.69
C TYR A 81 -16.64 8.21 -3.72
N GLY A 82 -17.59 7.29 -3.53
CA GLY A 82 -18.76 7.17 -4.43
C GLY A 82 -18.37 6.96 -5.88
N ALA A 83 -18.82 7.87 -6.75
CA ALA A 83 -18.57 7.76 -8.18
C ALA A 83 -17.09 7.86 -8.55
N LEU A 84 -16.26 8.43 -7.69
CA LEU A 84 -14.81 8.58 -7.93
C LEU A 84 -14.00 7.39 -7.46
N ALA A 85 -14.65 6.38 -6.85
CA ALA A 85 -13.95 5.25 -6.25
C ALA A 85 -13.06 4.53 -7.26
N ASN A 86 -13.58 4.25 -8.46
CA ASN A 86 -12.80 3.52 -9.46
C ASN A 86 -11.56 4.28 -9.91
N GLU A 87 -11.66 5.58 -10.09
CA GLU A 87 -10.51 6.39 -10.46
C GLU A 87 -9.45 6.38 -9.37
N ARG A 88 -9.88 6.48 -8.12
CA ARG A 88 -8.94 6.49 -7.01
C ARG A 88 -8.29 5.13 -6.81
N ILE A 89 -9.04 4.04 -7.01
CA ILE A 89 -8.49 2.69 -6.96
C ILE A 89 -7.42 2.51 -8.03
N ASN A 90 -7.71 2.96 -9.26
CA ASN A 90 -6.75 2.84 -10.36
C ASN A 90 -5.47 3.61 -10.05
N MET A 91 -5.59 4.83 -9.51
CA MET A 91 -4.43 5.63 -9.13
C MET A 91 -3.63 4.96 -8.01
N PHE A 92 -4.34 4.42 -7.02
CA PHE A 92 -3.71 3.71 -5.91
C PHE A 92 -2.92 2.49 -6.42
N LEU A 93 -3.53 1.68 -7.28
CA LEU A 93 -2.86 0.50 -7.84
C LEU A 93 -1.66 0.88 -8.70
N GLU A 94 -1.75 1.97 -9.43
CA GLU A 94 -0.62 2.46 -10.23
C GLU A 94 0.55 2.83 -9.33
N ARG A 95 0.27 3.52 -8.20
CA ARG A 95 1.31 3.86 -7.23
C ARG A 95 1.94 2.60 -6.63
N LEU A 96 1.11 1.61 -6.28
CA LEU A 96 1.62 0.33 -5.78
C LEU A 96 2.54 -0.34 -6.79
N ASN A 97 2.11 -0.39 -8.05
CA ASN A 97 2.92 -1.00 -9.11
C ASN A 97 4.26 -0.31 -9.25
N GLN A 98 4.27 1.01 -9.23
CA GLN A 98 5.51 1.76 -9.35
C GLN A 98 6.47 1.46 -8.21
N MET A 99 5.96 1.35 -7.00
CA MET A 99 6.80 1.02 -5.84
C MET A 99 7.25 -0.43 -5.88
N ALA A 100 6.39 -1.34 -6.35
CA ALA A 100 6.71 -2.76 -6.41
C ALA A 100 7.75 -3.08 -7.47
N THR A 101 7.71 -2.41 -8.62
CA THR A 101 8.60 -2.74 -9.73
C THR A 101 9.97 -2.08 -9.64
N GLU A 102 10.10 -0.98 -8.89
CA GLU A 102 11.36 -0.25 -8.81
C GLU A 102 12.52 -1.09 -8.29
N SER A 103 12.27 -1.95 -7.31
CA SER A 103 13.34 -2.76 -6.74
C SER A 103 13.71 -3.97 -7.60
N MET A 104 12.98 -4.21 -8.66
CA MET A 104 13.24 -5.37 -9.54
C MET A 104 14.23 -5.06 -10.65
N LYS A 105 14.74 -3.86 -10.66
CA LYS A 105 15.74 -3.47 -11.67
C LYS A 105 17.16 -3.72 -11.23
#